data_ca45cb45f99c776f9bc13cff132b2b71
#
_entry.id   ca45cb45f99c776f9bc13cff132b2b71
#
_cell.length_a   1.000
_cell.length_b   1.000
_cell.length_c   1.000
_cell.angle_alpha   90.00
_cell.angle_beta   90.00
_cell.angle_gamma   90.00
#
_symmetry.space_group_name_H-M   'P 1'
#
loop_
_entity.id
_entity.type
_entity.pdbx_description
1 polymer ?
#
loop_
_entity_poly.entity_id
_entity_poly.type
_entity_poly.pdbx_seq_one_letter_code
_entity_poly.pdbx_strand_id
1 'polypeptide(L)'
;MSGAKLGGAILVCLIPTAALAKDTQFWNLTANTITSFQFSPAGQSDWGANQTDNDSDHSVDHDERLKIAGLKSGIYDVKFIDKTGRVCVVANISVKEGAIFSIDEKMPKTCKK
;
A
#
# COMPACT_ATOMS: atom_id res chain seq x y z
N MET A 1 -20.84 39.12 -27.63
CA MET A 1 -20.40 39.19 -27.09
C MET A 1 -19.97 38.65 -26.01
N SER A 2 -20.10 38.52 -25.36
CA SER A 2 -19.71 38.20 -24.21
C SER A 2 -19.72 36.85 -23.81
N GLY A 3 -20.66 36.31 -23.89
CA GLY A 3 -20.83 35.02 -23.34
C GLY A 3 -19.68 34.14 -23.31
N ALA A 4 -19.12 34.06 -24.32
CA ALA A 4 -18.02 33.14 -24.42
C ALA A 4 -17.14 33.08 -23.24
N LYS A 5 -16.72 34.13 -22.83
CA LYS A 5 -15.82 34.11 -21.80
C LYS A 5 -16.14 33.28 -20.67
N LEU A 6 -17.26 33.22 -20.33
CA LEU A 6 -17.56 32.50 -19.21
C LEU A 6 -17.24 31.12 -19.24
N GLY A 7 -17.59 30.52 -20.21
CA GLY A 7 -17.48 29.13 -20.21
C GLY A 7 -16.17 28.62 -19.74
N GLY A 8 -15.23 29.19 -20.21
CA GLY A 8 -13.93 28.67 -19.90
C GLY A 8 -13.67 28.57 -18.44
N ALA A 9 -13.99 29.55 -17.79
CA ALA A 9 -13.65 29.60 -16.42
C ALA A 9 -14.15 28.43 -15.63
N ILE A 10 -15.27 28.05 -15.90
CA ILE A 10 -15.84 27.04 -15.19
C ILE A 10 -15.13 25.76 -15.18
N LEU A 11 -14.61 25.41 -16.22
CA LEU A 11 -13.95 24.16 -16.32
C LEU A 11 -12.94 23.96 -15.28
N VAL A 12 -12.24 24.91 -15.03
CA VAL A 12 -11.20 24.85 -14.10
C VAL A 12 -11.61 24.22 -12.82
N CYS A 13 -12.76 24.46 -12.40
CA CYS A 13 -13.19 24.01 -11.12
C CYS A 13 -13.18 22.50 -10.95
N LEU A 14 -13.22 21.81 -12.00
CA LEU A 14 -13.33 20.38 -11.90
C LEU A 14 -12.05 19.70 -11.59
N ILE A 15 -11.01 20.25 -12.03
CA ILE A 15 -9.73 19.65 -11.85
C ILE A 15 -9.32 19.36 -10.46
N PRO A 16 -9.51 20.23 -9.56
CA PRO A 16 -9.00 20.05 -8.21
C PRO A 16 -9.47 18.78 -7.52
N THR A 17 -10.60 18.29 -7.88
CA THR A 17 -11.09 17.13 -7.18
C THR A 17 -10.22 15.93 -7.30
N ALA A 18 -9.50 15.82 -8.38
CA ALA A 18 -8.67 14.64 -8.57
C ALA A 18 -7.51 14.59 -7.59
N ALA A 19 -7.15 15.71 -7.04
CA ALA A 19 -6.00 15.76 -6.16
C ALA A 19 -6.31 15.24 -4.77
N LEU A 20 -7.54 14.90 -4.50
CA LEU A 20 -7.93 14.49 -3.16
C LEU A 20 -7.94 13.00 -2.92
N ALA A 21 -7.34 12.23 -3.80
CA ALA A 21 -7.29 10.78 -3.62
C ALA A 21 -6.48 10.43 -2.39
N LYS A 22 -6.97 9.48 -1.61
CA LYS A 22 -6.29 9.03 -0.41
C LYS A 22 -5.15 8.08 -0.77
N ASP A 23 -4.16 8.03 0.10
CA ASP A 23 -3.07 7.07 -0.04
C ASP A 23 -3.55 5.67 0.33
N THR A 24 -3.04 4.68 -0.37
CA THR A 24 -3.19 3.29 0.03
C THR A 24 -2.27 3.06 1.22
N GLN A 25 -2.73 2.34 2.23
CA GLN A 25 -1.94 2.09 3.44
C GLN A 25 -2.00 0.62 3.86
N PHE A 26 -0.89 0.15 4.38
CA PHE A 26 -0.81 -1.13 5.06
C PHE A 26 -0.77 -0.89 6.57
N TRP A 27 -1.57 -1.63 7.32
CA TRP A 27 -1.62 -1.55 8.78
C TRP A 27 -1.01 -2.82 9.37
N ASN A 28 0.10 -2.67 10.09
CA ASN A 28 0.81 -3.80 10.66
C ASN A 28 0.15 -4.27 11.96
N LEU A 29 -0.62 -5.34 11.88
CA LEU A 29 -1.23 -5.96 13.05
C LEU A 29 -0.53 -7.27 13.43
N THR A 30 0.67 -7.51 12.86
CA THR A 30 1.50 -8.63 13.30
C THR A 30 2.16 -8.28 14.64
N ALA A 31 2.76 -9.25 15.30
CA ALA A 31 3.36 -9.03 16.61
C ALA A 31 4.66 -8.24 16.57
N ASN A 32 5.31 -8.15 15.42
CA ASN A 32 6.67 -7.64 15.33
C ASN A 32 6.81 -6.48 14.36
N THR A 33 7.87 -5.70 14.53
CA THR A 33 8.24 -4.65 13.59
C THR A 33 8.66 -5.27 12.26
N ILE A 34 8.10 -4.76 11.18
CA ILE A 34 8.42 -5.21 9.82
C ILE A 34 9.50 -4.30 9.25
N THR A 35 10.54 -4.89 8.69
CA THR A 35 11.68 -4.18 8.14
C THR A 35 11.79 -4.27 6.62
N SER A 36 10.98 -5.11 5.99
CA SER A 36 10.90 -5.20 4.53
C SER A 36 9.50 -5.63 4.14
N PHE A 37 8.94 -5.01 3.11
CA PHE A 37 7.57 -5.27 2.69
C PHE A 37 7.47 -5.12 1.18
N GLN A 38 7.19 -6.21 0.48
CA GLN A 38 7.17 -6.23 -0.98
C GLN A 38 5.91 -6.89 -1.51
N PHE A 39 5.44 -6.41 -2.64
CA PHE A 39 4.29 -6.99 -3.33
C PHE A 39 4.72 -7.71 -4.59
N SER A 40 3.97 -8.74 -4.96
CA SER A 40 4.02 -9.35 -6.29
C SER A 40 2.60 -9.52 -6.79
N PRO A 41 2.36 -9.45 -8.10
CA PRO A 41 1.08 -9.89 -8.61
C PRO A 41 0.84 -11.32 -8.15
N ALA A 42 -0.39 -11.66 -7.82
CA ALA A 42 -0.70 -12.95 -7.21
C ALA A 42 -0.15 -14.13 -8.04
N GLY A 43 0.55 -15.02 -7.37
CA GLY A 43 1.09 -16.24 -7.97
C GLY A 43 2.36 -16.08 -8.78
N GLN A 44 2.94 -14.88 -8.86
CA GLN A 44 4.08 -14.66 -9.75
C GLN A 44 5.45 -14.58 -9.06
N SER A 45 5.49 -14.38 -7.77
CA SER A 45 6.75 -14.21 -7.04
C SER A 45 7.69 -13.19 -7.70
N ASP A 46 7.10 -12.14 -8.25
CA ASP A 46 7.82 -11.07 -8.90
C ASP A 46 7.83 -9.87 -7.94
N TRP A 47 8.73 -9.92 -6.98
CA TRP A 47 8.72 -8.99 -5.84
C TRP A 47 9.22 -7.60 -6.24
N GLY A 48 8.39 -6.61 -5.99
CA GLY A 48 8.71 -5.23 -6.31
C GLY A 48 9.53 -4.55 -5.23
N ALA A 49 9.51 -3.23 -5.24
CA ALA A 49 10.30 -2.43 -4.32
C ALA A 49 9.91 -2.65 -2.87
N ASN A 50 10.85 -2.43 -1.97
CA ASN A 50 10.59 -2.50 -0.54
C ASN A 50 9.80 -1.26 -0.12
N GLN A 51 8.55 -1.45 0.26
CA GLN A 51 7.67 -0.33 0.61
C GLN A 51 8.04 0.33 1.95
N THR A 52 8.84 -0.33 2.79
CA THR A 52 9.27 0.31 4.04
C THR A 52 10.15 1.53 3.76
N ASP A 53 10.70 1.65 2.55
CA ASP A 53 11.46 2.82 2.17
C ASP A 53 10.59 4.08 2.12
N ASN A 54 9.26 3.93 2.12
CA ASN A 54 8.34 5.07 2.16
C ASN A 54 8.22 5.67 3.56
N ASP A 55 8.78 5.02 4.56
CA ASP A 55 8.73 5.49 5.93
C ASP A 55 10.10 6.02 6.35
N SER A 56 10.11 7.04 7.20
CA SER A 56 11.35 7.73 7.53
C SER A 56 12.36 6.84 8.24
N ASP A 57 11.92 5.88 9.06
CA ASP A 57 12.81 4.98 9.74
C ASP A 57 12.92 3.61 9.06
N HIS A 58 12.34 3.47 7.85
CA HIS A 58 12.41 2.26 7.05
C HIS A 58 11.87 1.01 7.77
N SER A 59 10.88 1.19 8.61
CA SER A 59 10.24 0.08 9.32
C SER A 59 8.79 0.40 9.66
N VAL A 60 8.02 -0.63 9.99
CA VAL A 60 6.62 -0.46 10.38
C VAL A 60 6.41 -1.24 11.67
N ASP A 61 6.22 -0.53 12.76
CA ASP A 61 6.02 -1.17 14.05
C ASP A 61 4.61 -1.77 14.17
N HIS A 62 4.41 -2.60 15.17
CA HIS A 62 3.08 -3.12 15.46
C HIS A 62 2.11 -1.94 15.63
N ASP A 63 0.94 -2.07 14.99
CA ASP A 63 -0.14 -1.07 15.05
C ASP A 63 0.17 0.22 14.27
N GLU A 64 1.26 0.26 13.54
CA GLU A 64 1.63 1.40 12.71
C GLU A 64 1.15 1.18 11.28
N ARG A 65 0.95 2.27 10.54
CA ARG A 65 0.54 2.21 9.15
C ARG A 65 1.68 2.65 8.24
N LEU A 66 1.79 1.97 7.10
CA LEU A 66 2.79 2.24 6.09
C LEU A 66 2.10 2.73 4.83
N LYS A 67 2.57 3.84 4.29
CA LYS A 67 2.09 4.33 3.00
C LYS A 67 2.59 3.42 1.90
N ILE A 68 1.70 3.02 1.01
CA ILE A 68 2.03 2.19 -0.14
C ILE A 68 2.01 3.06 -1.39
N ALA A 69 3.06 3.01 -2.16
CA ALA A 69 3.20 3.85 -3.35
C ALA A 69 3.16 3.02 -4.63
N GLY A 70 2.51 3.57 -5.65
CA GLY A 70 2.59 2.99 -6.99
C GLY A 70 1.86 1.68 -7.22
N LEU A 71 0.90 1.33 -6.37
CA LEU A 71 0.21 0.06 -6.49
C LEU A 71 -1.25 0.29 -6.89
N LYS A 72 -1.69 -0.38 -7.92
CA LYS A 72 -3.07 -0.30 -8.37
C LYS A 72 -3.92 -1.35 -7.66
N SER A 73 -5.23 -1.14 -7.67
CA SER A 73 -6.16 -2.11 -7.11
C SER A 73 -5.96 -3.47 -7.77
N GLY A 74 -5.96 -4.53 -6.98
CA GLY A 74 -5.76 -5.88 -7.51
C GLY A 74 -5.52 -6.89 -6.40
N ILE A 75 -5.18 -8.11 -6.81
CA ILE A 75 -4.86 -9.20 -5.89
C ILE A 75 -3.35 -9.41 -5.92
N TYR A 76 -2.74 -9.40 -4.76
CA TYR A 76 -1.28 -9.48 -4.64
C TYR A 76 -0.86 -10.49 -3.60
N ASP A 77 0.37 -10.99 -3.76
CA ASP A 77 1.05 -11.68 -2.69
C ASP A 77 1.94 -10.66 -1.99
N VAL A 78 2.13 -10.82 -0.70
CA VAL A 78 2.99 -9.96 0.10
C VAL A 78 4.09 -10.78 0.72
N LYS A 79 5.32 -10.30 0.62
CA LYS A 79 6.46 -10.87 1.34
C LYS A 79 6.96 -9.83 2.32
N PHE A 80 7.06 -10.20 3.60
CA PHE A 80 7.62 -9.29 4.58
C PHE A 80 8.67 -9.97 5.43
N ILE A 81 9.60 -9.18 5.95
CA ILE A 81 10.63 -9.63 6.88
C ILE A 81 10.46 -8.81 8.14
N ASP A 82 10.50 -9.46 9.29
CA ASP A 82 10.38 -8.75 10.56
C ASP A 82 11.69 -8.78 11.35
N LYS A 83 11.71 -8.07 12.47
CA LYS A 83 12.93 -7.95 13.27
C LYS A 83 13.43 -9.26 13.88
N THR A 84 12.60 -10.29 13.92
CA THR A 84 13.06 -11.60 14.41
C THR A 84 13.81 -12.37 13.32
N GLY A 85 13.85 -11.84 12.10
CA GLY A 85 14.46 -12.50 10.96
C GLY A 85 13.49 -13.42 10.22
N ARG A 86 12.22 -13.42 10.61
CA ARG A 86 11.21 -14.25 9.98
C ARG A 86 10.85 -13.66 8.61
N VAL A 87 10.85 -14.48 7.58
CA VAL A 87 10.43 -14.09 6.23
C VAL A 87 9.10 -14.76 5.96
N CYS A 88 8.07 -13.97 5.73
CA CYS A 88 6.72 -14.48 5.56
C CYS A 88 6.12 -14.10 4.23
N VAL A 89 5.33 -15.00 3.65
CA VAL A 89 4.55 -14.72 2.44
C VAL A 89 3.07 -14.93 2.76
N VAL A 90 2.27 -13.92 2.45
CA VAL A 90 0.81 -13.98 2.57
C VAL A 90 0.26 -13.89 1.16
N ALA A 91 -0.48 -14.91 0.74
CA ALA A 91 -1.01 -14.97 -0.62
C ALA A 91 -2.37 -14.30 -0.74
N ASN A 92 -2.66 -13.80 -1.93
CA ASN A 92 -4.00 -13.36 -2.32
C ASN A 92 -4.59 -12.25 -1.44
N ILE A 93 -3.80 -11.21 -1.24
CA ILE A 93 -4.27 -10.02 -0.54
C ILE A 93 -5.00 -9.12 -1.54
N SER A 94 -6.22 -8.75 -1.22
CA SER A 94 -6.97 -7.81 -2.04
C SER A 94 -6.60 -6.39 -1.63
N VAL A 95 -6.06 -5.64 -2.56
CA VAL A 95 -5.67 -4.25 -2.33
C VAL A 95 -6.56 -3.34 -3.15
N LYS A 96 -7.13 -2.32 -2.52
CA LYS A 96 -7.92 -1.31 -3.21
C LYS A 96 -7.21 0.02 -3.06
N GLU A 97 -6.96 0.71 -4.17
CA GLU A 97 -6.31 2.02 -4.11
C GLU A 97 -7.07 2.97 -3.19
N GLY A 98 -6.34 3.66 -2.35
CA GLY A 98 -6.92 4.62 -1.41
C GLY A 98 -7.50 3.99 -0.15
N ALA A 99 -7.43 2.70 0.01
CA ALA A 99 -7.96 2.00 1.17
C ALA A 99 -6.84 1.47 2.06
N ILE A 100 -7.21 1.03 3.24
CA ILE A 100 -6.29 0.44 4.20
C ILE A 100 -6.50 -1.06 4.20
N PHE A 101 -5.43 -1.84 4.15
CA PHE A 101 -5.48 -3.27 4.36
C PHE A 101 -4.53 -3.64 5.49
N SER A 102 -4.76 -4.76 6.14
CA SER A 102 -3.95 -5.17 7.27
C SER A 102 -3.52 -6.63 7.15
N ILE A 103 -2.46 -6.97 7.87
CA ILE A 103 -2.02 -8.35 8.05
C ILE A 103 -1.85 -8.55 9.55
N ASP A 104 -2.45 -9.63 10.09
CA ASP A 104 -2.31 -9.96 11.50
C ASP A 104 -1.65 -11.33 11.65
N GLU A 105 -1.40 -11.73 12.91
CA GLU A 105 -0.72 -13.00 13.14
C GLU A 105 -1.57 -14.22 12.81
N LYS A 106 -2.87 -14.06 12.78
CA LYS A 106 -3.78 -15.19 12.55
C LYS A 106 -4.00 -15.49 11.08
N MET A 107 -3.70 -14.55 10.20
CA MET A 107 -3.89 -14.79 8.77
C MET A 107 -2.99 -15.90 8.28
N PRO A 108 -3.48 -16.74 7.37
CA PRO A 108 -2.64 -17.80 6.79
C PRO A 108 -1.41 -17.20 6.14
N LYS A 109 -0.25 -17.75 6.45
CA LYS A 109 1.00 -17.28 5.86
C LYS A 109 2.03 -18.38 5.94
N THR A 110 3.01 -18.33 5.06
CA THR A 110 4.14 -19.24 5.06
C THR A 110 5.36 -18.47 5.53
N CYS A 111 5.92 -18.84 6.64
CA CYS A 111 7.07 -18.17 7.23
C CYS A 111 8.24 -19.11 7.43
N LYS A 112 9.44 -18.55 7.32
CA LYS A 112 10.67 -19.28 7.64
C LYS A 112 11.73 -18.31 8.12
N LYS A 113 12.72 -18.79 8.83
CA LYS A 113 13.85 -17.98 9.28
C LYS A 113 15.10 -18.32 8.52
#